data_59d38c1d6f19adf6decfddae5cccfb7c
#
_entry.id   59d38c1d6f19adf6decfddae5cccfb7c
#
_cell.length_a   1.000
_cell.length_b   1.000
_cell.length_c   1.000
_cell.angle_alpha   90.00
_cell.angle_beta   90.00
_cell.angle_gamma   90.00
#
_symmetry.space_group_name_H-M   'P 1'
#
loop_
_entity.id
_entity.type
_entity.pdbx_description
1 polymer ?
#
loop_
_entity_poly.entity_id
_entity_poly.type
_entity_poly.pdbx_seq_one_letter_code
_entity_poly.pdbx_strand_id
1 'polypeptide(L)'
;MGEESGSPGLRELCADEAELLKADILIASDGPRLNAERPTVFLGARGVITFDLRIDARDAGHHSGNWGGLLSDPAIQLVHAIASITSPTGQIRIHEWVPKELPASVRRALADCEVDGGPDGPTIDPNWGEAGLSPAEQVFGWCSFDVLAMKSGVPETPVNAVPPSAWARCGLRFVVGIDPHDVIPALRRHLDRHGFPMVEIVTPGTERFGATRLDPDDAWVQFTIDSIAKSTGKKPALLPNLGGSLPNDIFAEVLKLRTIWVPHSYPGCQQHAPDEHLPVAIAREGLTAMAGLYWDIGTGDAPAL
;
A
#
# COMPACT_ATOMS: atom_id res chain seq x y z
N MET A 1 3.04 20.09 -6.24
CA MET A 1 4.39 19.51 -6.37
C MET A 1 4.28 18.15 -7.02
N GLY A 2 5.29 17.69 -7.78
CA GLY A 2 5.20 16.44 -8.54
C GLY A 2 5.12 15.18 -7.69
N GLU A 3 5.65 15.22 -6.46
CA GLU A 3 5.64 14.07 -5.54
C GLU A 3 4.20 13.66 -5.20
N GLU A 4 3.37 14.57 -4.76
CA GLU A 4 1.95 14.35 -4.43
C GLU A 4 1.09 13.88 -5.62
N SER A 5 1.64 13.91 -6.82
CA SER A 5 1.00 13.44 -8.05
C SER A 5 1.64 12.16 -8.60
N GLY A 6 2.35 11.39 -7.76
CA GLY A 6 3.02 10.15 -8.14
C GLY A 6 4.38 10.34 -8.81
N SER A 7 5.05 11.46 -8.57
CA SER A 7 6.41 11.77 -9.05
C SER A 7 6.61 11.57 -10.56
N PRO A 8 5.80 12.19 -11.44
CA PRO A 8 5.92 12.00 -12.88
C PRO A 8 7.30 12.43 -13.38
N GLY A 9 7.95 11.59 -14.19
CA GLY A 9 9.30 11.81 -14.73
C GLY A 9 10.45 11.42 -13.80
N LEU A 10 10.18 11.00 -12.56
CA LEU A 10 11.25 10.60 -11.62
C LEU A 10 11.98 9.34 -12.09
N ARG A 11 11.25 8.37 -12.64
CA ARG A 11 11.83 7.10 -13.13
C ARG A 11 12.80 7.35 -14.30
N GLU A 12 12.39 8.18 -15.25
CA GLU A 12 13.20 8.57 -16.39
C GLU A 12 14.43 9.36 -15.93
N LEU A 13 14.26 10.35 -15.06
CA LEU A 13 15.37 11.12 -14.48
C LEU A 13 16.39 10.23 -13.79
N CYS A 14 15.94 9.30 -12.93
CA CYS A 14 16.83 8.38 -12.24
C CYS A 14 17.55 7.42 -13.20
N ALA A 15 16.90 7.01 -14.28
CA ALA A 15 17.53 6.17 -15.29
C ALA A 15 18.59 6.93 -16.11
N ASP A 16 18.28 8.16 -16.51
CA ASP A 16 19.17 9.02 -17.31
C ASP A 16 20.40 9.48 -16.50
N GLU A 17 20.23 9.75 -15.21
CA GLU A 17 21.28 10.29 -14.33
C GLU A 17 21.82 9.23 -13.34
N ALA A 18 21.69 7.94 -13.65
CA ALA A 18 22.02 6.85 -12.72
C ALA A 18 23.47 6.91 -12.21
N GLU A 19 24.45 7.28 -13.06
CA GLU A 19 25.85 7.39 -12.65
C GLU A 19 26.10 8.58 -11.70
N LEU A 20 25.37 9.69 -11.88
CA LEU A 20 25.44 10.84 -10.99
C LEU A 20 24.79 10.55 -9.63
N LEU A 21 23.73 9.74 -9.63
CA LEU A 21 22.94 9.39 -8.45
C LEU A 21 23.46 8.14 -7.74
N LYS A 22 24.57 7.59 -8.19
CA LYS A 22 25.18 6.39 -7.59
C LYS A 22 25.56 6.65 -6.13
N ALA A 23 25.09 5.79 -5.25
CA ALA A 23 25.35 5.85 -3.82
C ALA A 23 25.29 4.43 -3.24
N ASP A 24 25.65 4.29 -1.98
CA ASP A 24 25.64 3.02 -1.26
C ASP A 24 24.30 2.73 -0.62
N ILE A 25 23.62 3.80 -0.21
CA ILE A 25 22.33 3.76 0.47
C ILE A 25 21.56 5.06 0.26
N LEU A 26 20.25 4.97 0.19
CA LEU A 26 19.31 6.08 0.34
C LEU A 26 18.76 6.08 1.76
N ILE A 27 18.98 7.14 2.50
CA ILE A 27 18.32 7.40 3.78
C ILE A 27 17.37 8.57 3.59
N ALA A 28 16.08 8.32 3.68
CA ALA A 28 15.04 9.29 3.40
C ALA A 28 14.12 9.52 4.61
N SER A 29 13.43 10.66 4.59
CA SER A 29 12.54 11.07 5.68
C SER A 29 11.16 11.40 5.14
N ASP A 30 10.31 10.38 5.01
CA ASP A 30 8.94 10.51 4.55
C ASP A 30 8.07 9.39 5.14
N GLY A 31 6.74 9.57 5.08
CA GLY A 31 5.76 8.62 5.57
C GLY A 31 5.53 8.70 7.09
N PRO A 32 4.56 7.94 7.62
CA PRO A 32 4.21 7.93 9.03
C PRO A 32 5.07 6.97 9.84
N ARG A 33 5.35 7.34 11.09
CA ARG A 33 5.76 6.44 12.17
C ARG A 33 4.65 5.46 12.51
N LEU A 34 4.99 4.39 13.22
CA LEU A 34 3.99 3.49 13.80
C LEU A 34 3.04 4.24 14.76
N ASN A 35 3.61 5.07 15.63
CA ASN A 35 2.89 5.97 16.55
C ASN A 35 3.74 7.20 16.91
N ALA A 36 3.16 8.13 17.68
CA ALA A 36 3.83 9.38 18.05
C ALA A 36 5.05 9.18 18.96
N GLU A 37 5.02 8.18 19.84
CA GLU A 37 5.98 8.00 20.95
C GLU A 37 7.24 7.26 20.50
N ARG A 38 7.14 6.45 19.44
CA ARG A 38 8.21 5.54 19.04
C ARG A 38 8.79 5.92 17.66
N PRO A 39 10.11 6.25 17.59
CA PRO A 39 10.77 6.36 16.30
C PRO A 39 10.53 5.11 15.45
N THR A 40 10.50 5.28 14.15
CA THR A 40 10.22 4.18 13.23
C THR A 40 11.24 4.17 12.09
N VAL A 41 11.60 2.99 11.65
CA VAL A 41 12.37 2.75 10.43
C VAL A 41 11.54 1.84 9.53
N PHE A 42 11.40 2.18 8.25
CA PHE A 42 10.84 1.23 7.29
C PHE A 42 11.76 0.99 6.10
N LEU A 43 11.66 -0.21 5.52
CA LEU A 43 12.65 -0.75 4.60
C LEU A 43 12.21 -0.75 3.14
N GLY A 44 11.05 -0.19 2.88
CA GLY A 44 10.43 -0.11 1.57
C GLY A 44 8.94 0.15 1.73
N ALA A 45 8.18 -0.04 0.65
CA ALA A 45 6.75 0.23 0.63
C ALA A 45 5.98 -0.90 -0.03
N ARG A 46 4.69 -1.03 0.28
CA ARG A 46 3.79 -1.86 -0.51
C ARG A 46 3.63 -1.24 -1.90
N GLY A 47 3.54 -2.09 -2.90
CA GLY A 47 3.09 -1.69 -4.22
C GLY A 47 1.59 -1.37 -4.22
N VAL A 48 1.13 -0.64 -5.21
CA VAL A 48 -0.29 -0.36 -5.44
C VAL A 48 -0.63 -0.46 -6.92
N ILE A 49 -1.78 -1.05 -7.20
CA ILE A 49 -2.41 -1.02 -8.53
C ILE A 49 -3.87 -0.68 -8.32
N THR A 50 -4.31 0.40 -8.97
CA THR A 50 -5.72 0.81 -9.01
C THR A 50 -6.31 0.46 -10.37
N PHE A 51 -7.52 -0.08 -10.37
CA PHE A 51 -8.24 -0.47 -11.58
C PHE A 51 -9.74 -0.33 -11.42
N ASP A 52 -10.45 -0.21 -12.53
CA ASP A 52 -11.90 -0.18 -12.56
C ASP A 52 -12.43 -1.52 -13.07
N LEU A 53 -13.51 -1.99 -12.45
CA LEU A 53 -14.36 -3.07 -12.94
C LEU A 53 -15.64 -2.45 -13.49
N ARG A 54 -15.99 -2.78 -14.73
CA ARG A 54 -17.11 -2.18 -15.43
C ARG A 54 -17.93 -3.23 -16.14
N ILE A 55 -19.24 -3.05 -16.13
CA ILE A 55 -20.20 -3.82 -16.94
C ILE A 55 -21.12 -2.81 -17.63
N ASP A 56 -21.06 -2.77 -18.95
CA ASP A 56 -21.97 -2.04 -19.80
C ASP A 56 -22.87 -3.03 -20.52
N ALA A 57 -24.04 -3.29 -19.97
CA ALA A 57 -24.95 -4.31 -20.48
C ALA A 57 -25.84 -3.79 -21.62
N ARG A 58 -26.15 -2.50 -21.66
CA ARG A 58 -27.06 -1.87 -22.63
C ARG A 58 -26.99 -0.34 -22.58
N ASP A 59 -27.61 0.31 -23.58
CA ASP A 59 -27.55 1.78 -23.74
C ASP A 59 -28.45 2.54 -22.74
N ALA A 60 -29.56 1.93 -22.26
CA ALA A 60 -30.53 2.59 -21.37
C ALA A 60 -31.11 1.63 -20.34
N GLY A 61 -31.61 2.18 -19.24
CA GLY A 61 -32.38 1.45 -18.24
C GLY A 61 -33.76 1.05 -18.75
N HIS A 62 -34.28 -0.08 -18.26
CA HIS A 62 -35.62 -0.56 -18.63
C HIS A 62 -36.47 -0.82 -17.40
N HIS A 63 -37.76 -0.50 -17.48
CA HIS A 63 -38.70 -0.64 -16.38
C HIS A 63 -38.66 -2.06 -15.76
N SER A 64 -38.35 -2.14 -14.47
CA SER A 64 -38.12 -3.43 -13.80
C SER A 64 -39.37 -4.32 -13.72
N GLY A 65 -40.57 -3.70 -13.64
CA GLY A 65 -41.83 -4.43 -13.66
C GLY A 65 -42.12 -5.16 -14.99
N ASN A 66 -41.55 -4.67 -16.10
CA ASN A 66 -41.73 -5.28 -17.41
C ASN A 66 -40.61 -6.25 -17.77
N TRP A 67 -39.40 -5.96 -17.31
CA TRP A 67 -38.16 -6.60 -17.79
C TRP A 67 -37.34 -7.26 -16.68
N GLY A 68 -37.71 -7.09 -15.41
CA GLY A 68 -37.04 -7.76 -14.29
C GLY A 68 -37.17 -9.28 -14.41
N GLY A 69 -36.06 -9.97 -14.17
CA GLY A 69 -35.94 -11.42 -14.37
C GLY A 69 -35.68 -11.87 -15.80
N LEU A 70 -35.78 -10.95 -16.80
CA LEU A 70 -35.47 -11.23 -18.21
C LEU A 70 -34.16 -10.58 -18.65
N LEU A 71 -33.86 -9.37 -18.13
CA LEU A 71 -32.61 -8.68 -18.38
C LEU A 71 -31.60 -8.94 -17.28
N SER A 72 -30.35 -9.18 -17.65
CA SER A 72 -29.25 -9.23 -16.68
C SER A 72 -29.11 -7.89 -15.95
N ASP A 73 -28.90 -7.93 -14.65
CA ASP A 73 -28.63 -6.74 -13.85
C ASP A 73 -27.12 -6.58 -13.67
N PRO A 74 -26.49 -5.54 -14.24
CA PRO A 74 -25.06 -5.33 -14.14
C PRO A 74 -24.58 -5.07 -12.71
N ALA A 75 -25.42 -4.50 -11.82
CA ALA A 75 -25.07 -4.31 -10.42
C ALA A 75 -24.94 -5.65 -9.70
N ILE A 76 -25.89 -6.56 -9.90
CA ILE A 76 -25.86 -7.91 -9.31
C ILE A 76 -24.61 -8.66 -9.85
N GLN A 77 -24.38 -8.62 -11.17
CA GLN A 77 -23.22 -9.29 -11.76
C GLN A 77 -21.89 -8.74 -11.18
N LEU A 78 -21.76 -7.41 -11.05
CA LEU A 78 -20.56 -6.77 -10.51
C LEU A 78 -20.32 -7.11 -9.04
N VAL A 79 -21.37 -7.12 -8.21
CA VAL A 79 -21.29 -7.52 -6.79
C VAL A 79 -20.80 -8.97 -6.68
N HIS A 80 -21.33 -9.88 -7.47
CA HIS A 80 -20.89 -11.28 -7.47
C HIS A 80 -19.47 -11.46 -8.01
N ALA A 81 -19.05 -10.67 -8.99
CA ALA A 81 -17.68 -10.64 -9.49
C ALA A 81 -16.71 -10.21 -8.38
N ILE A 82 -17.01 -9.11 -7.66
CA ILE A 82 -16.22 -8.63 -6.52
C ILE A 82 -16.22 -9.68 -5.39
N ALA A 83 -17.36 -10.28 -5.07
CA ALA A 83 -17.47 -11.33 -4.07
C ALA A 83 -16.70 -12.62 -4.43
N SER A 84 -16.33 -12.82 -5.70
CA SER A 84 -15.42 -13.90 -6.08
C SER A 84 -13.95 -13.58 -5.76
N ILE A 85 -13.58 -12.28 -5.74
CA ILE A 85 -12.21 -11.80 -5.49
C ILE A 85 -11.85 -11.92 -4.01
N THR A 86 -12.80 -11.66 -3.12
CA THR A 86 -12.57 -11.63 -1.68
C THR A 86 -13.64 -12.39 -0.89
N SER A 87 -13.30 -12.81 0.32
CA SER A 87 -14.26 -13.36 1.27
C SER A 87 -15.11 -12.25 1.90
N PRO A 88 -16.21 -12.59 2.61
CA PRO A 88 -16.99 -11.61 3.38
C PRO A 88 -16.20 -10.89 4.48
N THR A 89 -15.05 -11.43 4.85
CA THR A 89 -14.14 -10.87 5.86
C THR A 89 -12.89 -10.24 5.26
N GLY A 90 -12.87 -9.95 3.94
CA GLY A 90 -11.75 -9.24 3.29
C GLY A 90 -10.55 -10.11 2.88
N GLN A 91 -10.60 -11.43 3.10
CA GLN A 91 -9.51 -12.32 2.67
C GLN A 91 -9.47 -12.44 1.15
N ILE A 92 -8.31 -12.25 0.53
CA ILE A 92 -8.13 -12.32 -0.92
C ILE A 92 -8.17 -13.78 -1.39
N ARG A 93 -8.92 -14.05 -2.48
CA ARG A 93 -9.10 -15.38 -3.07
C ARG A 93 -8.31 -15.61 -4.36
N ILE A 94 -7.67 -14.59 -4.90
CA ILE A 94 -6.78 -14.70 -6.06
C ILE A 94 -5.40 -15.07 -5.52
N HIS A 95 -4.98 -16.32 -5.74
CA HIS A 95 -3.72 -16.84 -5.18
C HIS A 95 -2.48 -16.11 -5.69
N GLU A 96 -2.53 -15.59 -6.91
CA GLU A 96 -1.45 -14.81 -7.52
C GLU A 96 -1.28 -13.43 -6.87
N TRP A 97 -2.25 -12.97 -6.08
CA TRP A 97 -2.24 -11.67 -5.40
C TRP A 97 -1.73 -11.71 -3.97
N VAL A 98 -1.46 -12.87 -3.44
CA VAL A 98 -0.97 -13.05 -2.07
C VAL A 98 0.32 -13.86 -2.05
N PRO A 99 1.27 -13.55 -1.14
CA PRO A 99 2.46 -14.36 -0.99
C PRO A 99 2.10 -15.74 -0.41
N LYS A 100 2.91 -16.75 -0.71
CA LYS A 100 2.68 -18.12 -0.20
C LYS A 100 2.78 -18.19 1.33
N GLU A 101 3.65 -17.37 1.90
CA GLU A 101 3.89 -17.29 3.34
C GLU A 101 4.45 -15.92 3.72
N LEU A 102 4.31 -15.54 4.99
CA LEU A 102 4.98 -14.37 5.54
C LEU A 102 6.43 -14.77 5.91
N PRO A 103 7.46 -14.13 5.33
CA PRO A 103 8.85 -14.45 5.62
C PRO A 103 9.19 -14.34 7.12
N ALA A 104 10.03 -15.23 7.62
CA ALA A 104 10.39 -15.27 9.06
C ALA A 104 11.07 -13.96 9.52
N SER A 105 11.91 -13.32 8.69
CA SER A 105 12.51 -12.01 9.00
C SER A 105 11.48 -10.91 9.14
N VAL A 106 10.46 -10.89 8.27
CA VAL A 106 9.31 -9.97 8.35
C VAL A 106 8.52 -10.19 9.64
N ARG A 107 8.20 -11.44 9.97
CA ARG A 107 7.48 -11.78 11.19
C ARG A 107 8.25 -11.36 12.44
N ARG A 108 9.57 -11.57 12.49
CA ARG A 108 10.42 -11.12 13.60
C ARG A 108 10.43 -9.59 13.74
N ALA A 109 10.53 -8.86 12.63
CA ALA A 109 10.53 -7.40 12.63
C ALA A 109 9.22 -6.83 13.18
N LEU A 110 8.08 -7.48 12.89
CA LEU A 110 6.75 -7.03 13.31
C LEU A 110 6.32 -7.53 14.69
N ALA A 111 7.12 -8.40 15.34
CA ALA A 111 6.72 -9.07 16.58
C ALA A 111 6.47 -8.10 17.76
N ASP A 112 7.09 -6.92 17.75
CA ASP A 112 6.92 -5.88 18.78
C ASP A 112 6.18 -4.63 18.25
N CYS A 113 5.50 -4.74 17.10
CA CYS A 113 4.72 -3.68 16.51
C CYS A 113 3.23 -3.85 16.81
N GLU A 114 2.68 -2.98 17.63
CA GLU A 114 1.24 -2.94 17.90
C GLU A 114 0.55 -1.94 16.97
N VAL A 115 -0.55 -2.36 16.37
CA VAL A 115 -1.44 -1.53 15.55
C VAL A 115 -2.83 -1.64 16.13
N ASP A 116 -3.27 -0.59 16.79
CA ASP A 116 -4.57 -0.52 17.47
C ASP A 116 -5.44 0.68 17.03
N GLY A 117 -4.94 1.45 16.05
CA GLY A 117 -5.55 2.70 15.58
C GLY A 117 -5.21 3.91 16.43
N GLY A 118 -4.75 3.72 17.67
CA GLY A 118 -4.43 4.82 18.60
C GLY A 118 -5.65 5.64 19.03
N PRO A 119 -5.42 6.69 19.86
CA PRO A 119 -6.53 7.49 20.42
C PRO A 119 -7.31 8.30 19.37
N ASP A 120 -6.65 8.65 18.27
CA ASP A 120 -7.22 9.48 17.19
C ASP A 120 -7.53 8.67 15.91
N GLY A 121 -7.27 7.36 15.92
CA GLY A 121 -7.45 6.47 14.78
C GLY A 121 -8.75 5.66 14.83
N PRO A 122 -9.03 4.88 13.79
CA PRO A 122 -10.22 4.04 13.72
C PRO A 122 -10.12 2.82 14.66
N THR A 123 -11.26 2.36 15.15
CA THR A 123 -11.36 1.05 15.80
C THR A 123 -11.10 -0.05 14.77
N ILE A 124 -10.19 -0.96 15.09
CA ILE A 124 -9.83 -2.07 14.20
C ILE A 124 -10.89 -3.18 14.30
N ASP A 125 -11.30 -3.70 13.14
CA ASP A 125 -12.21 -4.86 13.06
C ASP A 125 -11.41 -6.16 13.27
N PRO A 126 -11.56 -6.89 14.38
CA PRO A 126 -10.66 -7.97 14.77
C PRO A 126 -10.73 -9.22 13.89
N ASN A 127 -11.80 -9.35 13.08
CA ASN A 127 -12.02 -10.50 12.19
C ASN A 127 -11.90 -10.13 10.71
N TRP A 128 -11.31 -8.98 10.38
CA TRP A 128 -11.13 -8.53 9.01
C TRP A 128 -9.75 -8.90 8.48
N GLY A 129 -9.67 -9.24 7.19
CA GLY A 129 -8.42 -9.53 6.48
C GLY A 129 -8.01 -11.01 6.53
N GLU A 130 -6.72 -11.25 6.39
CA GLU A 130 -6.15 -12.61 6.34
C GLU A 130 -6.12 -13.24 7.73
N ALA A 131 -6.70 -14.43 7.85
CA ALA A 131 -6.77 -15.14 9.12
C ALA A 131 -5.37 -15.56 9.62
N GLY A 132 -5.16 -15.44 10.93
CA GLY A 132 -3.92 -15.89 11.59
C GLY A 132 -2.75 -14.93 11.49
N LEU A 133 -2.97 -13.74 10.92
CA LEU A 133 -2.01 -12.64 10.95
C LEU A 133 -2.41 -11.60 12.01
N SER A 134 -1.39 -11.04 12.69
CA SER A 134 -1.61 -9.87 13.56
C SER A 134 -1.96 -8.62 12.73
N PRO A 135 -2.55 -7.56 13.32
CA PRO A 135 -2.82 -6.31 12.62
C PRO A 135 -1.57 -5.71 11.96
N ALA A 136 -0.41 -5.75 12.61
CA ALA A 136 0.85 -5.31 12.03
C ALA A 136 1.29 -6.16 10.83
N GLU A 137 1.14 -7.48 10.92
CA GLU A 137 1.46 -8.39 9.81
C GLU A 137 0.54 -8.15 8.61
N GLN A 138 -0.75 -7.86 8.83
CA GLN A 138 -1.70 -7.54 7.76
C GLN A 138 -1.33 -6.23 7.03
N VAL A 139 -1.00 -5.17 7.79
CA VAL A 139 -0.74 -3.84 7.19
C VAL A 139 0.65 -3.75 6.58
N PHE A 140 1.68 -4.28 7.26
CA PHE A 140 3.09 -4.08 6.89
C PHE A 140 3.74 -5.31 6.25
N GLY A 141 3.06 -6.44 6.20
CA GLY A 141 3.61 -7.71 5.70
C GLY A 141 2.74 -8.44 4.69
N TRP A 142 1.51 -7.98 4.44
CA TRP A 142 0.53 -8.70 3.61
C TRP A 142 -0.13 -7.82 2.55
N CYS A 143 -0.96 -8.44 1.70
CA CYS A 143 -1.72 -7.77 0.65
C CYS A 143 -3.13 -7.40 1.14
N SER A 144 -3.69 -6.32 0.59
CA SER A 144 -5.08 -5.92 0.82
C SER A 144 -5.76 -5.52 -0.47
N PHE A 145 -7.05 -5.87 -0.57
CA PHE A 145 -7.90 -5.46 -1.69
C PHE A 145 -9.07 -4.63 -1.15
N ASP A 146 -9.29 -3.47 -1.74
CA ASP A 146 -10.30 -2.51 -1.33
C ASP A 146 -11.19 -2.08 -2.50
N VAL A 147 -12.50 -1.92 -2.26
CA VAL A 147 -13.43 -1.25 -3.17
C VAL A 147 -13.53 0.20 -2.75
N LEU A 148 -12.91 1.08 -3.52
CA LEU A 148 -12.76 2.50 -3.20
C LEU A 148 -14.03 3.30 -3.53
N ALA A 149 -14.75 2.89 -4.57
CA ALA A 149 -16.03 3.48 -4.97
C ALA A 149 -16.83 2.46 -5.79
N MET A 150 -18.15 2.58 -5.76
CA MET A 150 -19.05 1.73 -6.54
C MET A 150 -20.31 2.51 -6.93
N LYS A 151 -20.78 2.32 -8.18
CA LYS A 151 -21.99 2.97 -8.69
C LYS A 151 -22.75 2.10 -9.68
N SER A 152 -24.09 2.13 -9.58
CA SER A 152 -25.01 1.63 -10.60
C SER A 152 -26.29 2.43 -10.57
N GLY A 153 -26.94 2.65 -11.72
CA GLY A 153 -28.09 3.53 -11.83
C GLY A 153 -27.78 4.98 -11.48
N VAL A 154 -28.79 5.71 -10.95
CA VAL A 154 -28.68 7.11 -10.49
C VAL A 154 -29.04 7.15 -9.00
N PRO A 155 -28.05 7.09 -8.09
CA PRO A 155 -28.30 7.01 -6.64
C PRO A 155 -29.10 8.19 -6.08
N GLU A 156 -28.91 9.38 -6.65
CA GLU A 156 -29.57 10.63 -6.23
C GLU A 156 -31.06 10.64 -6.54
N THR A 157 -31.48 9.92 -7.58
CA THR A 157 -32.90 9.81 -8.02
C THR A 157 -33.17 8.38 -8.50
N PRO A 158 -33.28 7.41 -7.60
CA PRO A 158 -33.49 6.01 -7.97
C PRO A 158 -34.87 5.83 -8.63
N VAL A 159 -34.91 5.04 -9.70
CA VAL A 159 -36.13 4.71 -10.44
C VAL A 159 -36.32 3.20 -10.53
N ASN A 160 -37.55 2.75 -10.78
CA ASN A 160 -37.91 1.34 -10.93
C ASN A 160 -37.43 0.79 -12.30
N ALA A 161 -36.14 0.78 -12.54
CA ALA A 161 -35.53 0.28 -13.77
C ALA A 161 -34.33 -0.61 -13.51
N VAL A 162 -34.16 -1.67 -14.33
CA VAL A 162 -32.92 -2.42 -14.41
C VAL A 162 -31.86 -1.49 -15.01
N PRO A 163 -30.76 -1.18 -14.31
CA PRO A 163 -29.77 -0.22 -14.79
C PRO A 163 -29.04 -0.71 -16.04
N PRO A 164 -28.51 0.20 -16.88
CA PRO A 164 -27.75 -0.17 -18.06
C PRO A 164 -26.34 -0.63 -17.77
N SER A 165 -25.73 -0.12 -16.67
CA SER A 165 -24.31 -0.34 -16.35
C SER A 165 -24.06 -0.37 -14.86
N ALA A 166 -22.90 -0.91 -14.49
CA ALA A 166 -22.33 -0.84 -13.15
C ALA A 166 -20.82 -0.65 -13.23
N TRP A 167 -20.24 0.01 -12.23
CA TRP A 167 -18.84 0.33 -12.15
C TRP A 167 -18.35 0.28 -10.69
N ALA A 168 -17.13 -0.17 -10.50
CA ALA A 168 -16.43 -0.09 -9.23
C ALA A 168 -14.96 0.26 -9.45
N ARG A 169 -14.41 1.16 -8.65
CA ARG A 169 -12.97 1.40 -8.53
C ARG A 169 -12.42 0.56 -7.41
N CYS A 170 -11.38 -0.19 -7.71
CA CYS A 170 -10.73 -1.12 -6.80
C CYS A 170 -9.25 -0.81 -6.68
N GLY A 171 -8.66 -1.10 -5.53
CA GLY A 171 -7.25 -1.00 -5.26
C GLY A 171 -6.70 -2.30 -4.70
N LEU A 172 -5.56 -2.76 -5.23
CA LEU A 172 -4.76 -3.82 -4.64
C LEU A 172 -3.47 -3.22 -4.11
N ARG A 173 -3.22 -3.35 -2.80
CA ARG A 173 -1.90 -3.13 -2.20
C ARG A 173 -1.23 -4.47 -2.01
N PHE A 174 0.02 -4.59 -2.44
CA PHE A 174 0.74 -5.86 -2.46
C PHE A 174 2.17 -5.72 -1.93
N VAL A 175 2.71 -6.82 -1.45
CA VAL A 175 4.08 -6.89 -0.92
C VAL A 175 5.05 -7.52 -1.92
N VAL A 176 6.33 -7.46 -1.61
CA VAL A 176 7.40 -8.12 -2.39
C VAL A 176 7.11 -9.62 -2.56
N GLY A 177 7.33 -10.11 -3.77
CA GLY A 177 7.04 -11.49 -4.18
C GLY A 177 5.79 -11.63 -5.04
N ILE A 178 5.00 -10.55 -5.19
CA ILE A 178 3.90 -10.48 -6.15
C ILE A 178 4.42 -9.84 -7.44
N ASP A 179 4.17 -10.50 -8.58
CA ASP A 179 4.50 -9.93 -9.90
C ASP A 179 3.48 -8.84 -10.28
N PRO A 180 3.89 -7.56 -10.30
CA PRO A 180 2.98 -6.47 -10.64
C PRO A 180 2.46 -6.54 -12.09
N HIS A 181 3.16 -7.26 -12.98
CA HIS A 181 2.73 -7.43 -14.37
C HIS A 181 1.66 -8.52 -14.52
N ASP A 182 1.59 -9.48 -13.56
CA ASP A 182 0.57 -10.52 -13.56
C ASP A 182 -0.70 -10.16 -12.78
N VAL A 183 -0.74 -9.06 -12.01
CA VAL A 183 -1.90 -8.69 -11.19
C VAL A 183 -3.18 -8.59 -12.03
N ILE A 184 -3.18 -7.82 -13.11
CA ILE A 184 -4.35 -7.65 -13.99
C ILE A 184 -4.63 -8.91 -14.83
N PRO A 185 -3.63 -9.58 -15.45
CA PRO A 185 -3.85 -10.88 -16.08
C PRO A 185 -4.45 -11.94 -15.14
N ALA A 186 -3.98 -12.03 -13.88
CA ALA A 186 -4.53 -12.95 -12.90
C ALA A 186 -5.99 -12.65 -12.57
N LEU A 187 -6.35 -11.36 -12.42
CA LEU A 187 -7.74 -10.95 -12.26
C LEU A 187 -8.60 -11.38 -13.44
N ARG A 188 -8.13 -11.18 -14.67
CA ARG A 188 -8.88 -11.60 -15.87
C ARG A 188 -9.12 -13.11 -15.87
N ARG A 189 -8.07 -13.90 -15.63
CA ARG A 189 -8.19 -15.37 -15.52
C ARG A 189 -9.16 -15.79 -14.40
N HIS A 190 -9.13 -15.10 -13.27
CA HIS A 190 -10.03 -15.37 -12.16
C HIS A 190 -11.49 -15.09 -12.51
N LEU A 191 -11.79 -13.91 -13.05
CA LEU A 191 -13.15 -13.53 -13.45
C LEU A 191 -13.72 -14.46 -14.52
N ASP A 192 -12.92 -14.83 -15.51
CA ASP A 192 -13.34 -15.79 -16.57
C ASP A 192 -13.69 -17.17 -15.98
N ARG A 193 -12.84 -17.68 -15.07
CA ARG A 193 -13.04 -18.96 -14.39
C ARG A 193 -14.31 -18.97 -13.53
N HIS A 194 -14.67 -17.83 -12.95
CA HIS A 194 -15.86 -17.70 -12.10
C HIS A 194 -17.13 -17.28 -12.87
N GLY A 195 -17.07 -17.20 -14.20
CA GLY A 195 -18.24 -16.91 -15.03
C GLY A 195 -18.55 -15.44 -15.22
N PHE A 196 -17.55 -14.56 -15.05
CA PHE A 196 -17.68 -13.11 -15.21
C PHE A 196 -16.86 -12.56 -16.42
N PRO A 197 -16.97 -13.16 -17.62
CA PRO A 197 -16.23 -12.67 -18.80
C PRO A 197 -16.71 -11.28 -19.25
N MET A 198 -17.96 -10.89 -18.89
CA MET A 198 -18.55 -9.60 -19.23
C MET A 198 -17.97 -8.42 -18.45
N VAL A 199 -17.22 -8.66 -17.38
CA VAL A 199 -16.57 -7.60 -16.62
C VAL A 199 -15.38 -7.08 -17.40
N GLU A 200 -15.42 -5.83 -17.80
CA GLU A 200 -14.28 -5.10 -18.34
C GLU A 200 -13.35 -4.65 -17.19
N ILE A 201 -12.05 -4.81 -17.37
CA ILE A 201 -11.02 -4.31 -16.45
C ILE A 201 -10.35 -3.12 -17.12
N VAL A 202 -10.48 -1.93 -16.52
CA VAL A 202 -9.88 -0.70 -17.03
C VAL A 202 -8.80 -0.24 -16.06
N THR A 203 -7.60 -0.02 -16.56
CA THR A 203 -6.49 0.53 -15.75
C THR A 203 -6.31 2.00 -16.10
N PRO A 204 -6.61 2.94 -15.18
CA PRO A 204 -6.54 4.38 -15.47
C PRO A 204 -5.12 4.92 -15.72
N GLY A 205 -4.10 4.13 -15.53
CA GLY A 205 -2.74 4.44 -15.98
C GLY A 205 -1.88 5.33 -15.08
N THR A 206 -2.39 5.81 -13.93
CA THR A 206 -1.71 6.87 -13.16
C THR A 206 -1.10 6.45 -11.84
N GLU A 207 -1.49 5.33 -11.23
CA GLU A 207 -0.97 4.93 -9.93
C GLU A 207 -0.47 3.48 -9.97
N ARG A 208 0.81 3.33 -10.24
CA ARG A 208 1.46 2.03 -10.24
C ARG A 208 2.84 2.15 -9.60
N PHE A 209 2.94 1.75 -8.34
CA PHE A 209 4.21 1.62 -7.64
C PHE A 209 4.52 0.15 -7.40
N GLY A 210 5.78 -0.23 -7.61
CA GLY A 210 6.29 -1.56 -7.27
C GLY A 210 6.43 -1.73 -5.75
N ALA A 211 6.27 -2.96 -5.27
CA ALA A 211 6.58 -3.28 -3.88
C ALA A 211 8.09 -3.46 -3.71
N THR A 212 8.64 -2.86 -2.67
CA THR A 212 10.08 -2.97 -2.36
C THR A 212 10.29 -3.28 -0.89
N ARG A 213 11.43 -3.92 -0.57
CA ARG A 213 11.86 -4.16 0.80
C ARG A 213 13.34 -4.48 0.84
N LEU A 214 14.11 -3.73 1.61
CA LEU A 214 15.42 -4.18 2.05
C LEU A 214 15.25 -5.34 3.05
N ASP A 215 16.15 -6.32 3.05
CA ASP A 215 16.07 -7.41 4.01
C ASP A 215 16.18 -6.85 5.44
N PRO A 216 15.26 -7.18 6.35
CA PRO A 216 15.35 -6.78 7.76
C PRO A 216 16.64 -7.20 8.46
N ASP A 217 17.31 -8.24 7.97
CA ASP A 217 18.57 -8.74 8.50
C ASP A 217 19.82 -8.07 7.85
N ASP A 218 19.65 -7.08 6.95
CA ASP A 218 20.75 -6.30 6.37
C ASP A 218 21.50 -5.50 7.46
N ALA A 219 22.82 -5.45 7.40
CA ALA A 219 23.66 -4.79 8.39
C ALA A 219 23.33 -3.28 8.56
N TRP A 220 22.95 -2.61 7.49
CA TRP A 220 22.54 -1.20 7.54
C TRP A 220 21.24 -0.97 8.32
N VAL A 221 20.37 -1.96 8.38
CA VAL A 221 19.13 -1.89 9.17
C VAL A 221 19.46 -1.87 10.65
N GLN A 222 20.29 -2.79 11.10
CA GLN A 222 20.71 -2.86 12.52
C GLN A 222 21.51 -1.61 12.91
N PHE A 223 22.45 -1.17 12.07
CA PHE A 223 23.21 0.07 12.26
C PHE A 223 22.28 1.28 12.44
N THR A 224 21.28 1.45 11.57
CA THR A 224 20.33 2.56 11.65
C THR A 224 19.50 2.52 12.94
N ILE A 225 19.01 1.33 13.32
CA ILE A 225 18.28 1.12 14.58
C ILE A 225 19.11 1.52 15.78
N ASP A 226 20.37 1.06 15.84
CA ASP A 226 21.27 1.31 16.97
C ASP A 226 21.65 2.79 17.07
N SER A 227 21.93 3.43 15.94
CA SER A 227 22.23 4.88 15.89
C SER A 227 21.05 5.74 16.35
N ILE A 228 19.83 5.45 15.88
CA ILE A 228 18.63 6.16 16.32
C ILE A 228 18.37 5.90 17.81
N ALA A 229 18.51 4.65 18.26
CA ALA A 229 18.35 4.33 19.68
C ALA A 229 19.36 5.07 20.58
N LYS A 230 20.62 5.14 20.16
CA LYS A 230 21.70 5.88 20.83
C LYS A 230 21.37 7.39 20.91
N SER A 231 20.88 7.96 19.83
CA SER A 231 20.63 9.40 19.73
C SER A 231 19.36 9.85 20.44
N THR A 232 18.30 9.03 20.42
CA THR A 232 16.97 9.37 20.96
C THR A 232 16.69 8.75 22.33
N GLY A 233 17.46 7.75 22.74
CA GLY A 233 17.19 6.94 23.95
C GLY A 233 16.01 5.96 23.77
N LYS A 234 15.47 5.80 22.55
CA LYS A 234 14.31 4.96 22.27
C LYS A 234 14.63 3.93 21.19
N LYS A 235 14.24 2.67 21.38
CA LYS A 235 14.35 1.65 20.34
C LYS A 235 13.31 1.90 19.24
N PRO A 236 13.72 2.11 17.97
CA PRO A 236 12.77 2.27 16.86
C PRO A 236 11.89 1.04 16.64
N ALA A 237 10.69 1.25 16.11
CA ALA A 237 9.93 0.20 15.45
C ALA A 237 10.55 -0.07 14.08
N LEU A 238 10.61 -1.34 13.69
CA LEU A 238 11.06 -1.76 12.36
C LEU A 238 9.89 -2.27 11.55
N LEU A 239 9.55 -1.55 10.49
CA LEU A 239 8.51 -1.93 9.54
C LEU A 239 9.16 -2.44 8.24
N PRO A 240 8.96 -3.70 7.86
CA PRO A 240 9.50 -4.23 6.61
C PRO A 240 9.01 -3.49 5.37
N ASN A 241 7.75 -3.04 5.40
CA ASN A 241 7.14 -2.21 4.38
C ASN A 241 6.31 -1.11 5.04
N LEU A 242 6.30 0.09 4.47
CA LEU A 242 5.26 1.05 4.75
C LEU A 242 3.91 0.48 4.27
N GLY A 243 2.84 0.69 5.03
CA GLY A 243 1.48 0.29 4.65
C GLY A 243 0.95 1.05 3.43
N GLY A 244 1.37 2.30 3.24
CA GLY A 244 1.18 3.09 2.04
C GLY A 244 2.11 2.69 0.89
N SER A 245 2.12 3.47 -0.18
CA SER A 245 3.00 3.28 -1.33
C SER A 245 3.78 4.56 -1.60
N LEU A 246 5.05 4.39 -1.93
CA LEU A 246 5.99 5.44 -2.29
C LEU A 246 6.69 5.03 -3.58
N PRO A 247 7.30 5.96 -4.33
CA PRO A 247 8.09 5.64 -5.52
C PRO A 247 9.45 5.00 -5.18
N ASN A 248 9.50 4.19 -4.13
CA ASN A 248 10.71 3.55 -3.63
C ASN A 248 11.27 2.50 -4.61
N ASP A 249 10.42 1.92 -5.45
CA ASP A 249 10.83 1.03 -6.53
C ASP A 249 11.77 1.70 -7.53
N ILE A 250 11.67 3.01 -7.72
CA ILE A 250 12.60 3.76 -8.57
C ILE A 250 14.00 3.73 -7.96
N PHE A 251 14.13 4.02 -6.68
CA PHE A 251 15.44 4.03 -6.01
C PHE A 251 16.01 2.60 -5.85
N ALA A 252 15.16 1.66 -5.45
CA ALA A 252 15.60 0.29 -5.20
C ALA A 252 15.87 -0.52 -6.50
N GLU A 253 15.08 -0.31 -7.56
CA GLU A 253 15.15 -1.12 -8.78
C GLU A 253 15.92 -0.44 -9.92
N VAL A 254 15.76 0.88 -10.13
CA VAL A 254 16.46 1.60 -11.19
C VAL A 254 17.89 1.94 -10.73
N LEU A 255 18.03 2.56 -9.56
CA LEU A 255 19.33 2.95 -9.02
C LEU A 255 20.03 1.83 -8.25
N LYS A 256 19.36 0.72 -7.95
CA LYS A 256 19.89 -0.42 -7.17
C LYS A 256 20.41 -0.04 -5.79
N LEU A 257 19.80 0.99 -5.18
CA LEU A 257 20.18 1.45 -3.85
C LEU A 257 19.51 0.60 -2.76
N ARG A 258 20.22 0.39 -1.65
CA ARG A 258 19.58 0.07 -0.38
C ARG A 258 18.73 1.27 0.03
N THR A 259 17.53 1.05 0.50
CA THR A 259 16.63 2.14 0.90
C THR A 259 16.19 1.95 2.35
N ILE A 260 16.41 2.97 3.17
CA ILE A 260 15.96 3.05 4.56
C ILE A 260 15.23 4.38 4.74
N TRP A 261 14.06 4.32 5.35
CA TRP A 261 13.20 5.47 5.58
C TRP A 261 13.03 5.72 7.07
N VAL A 262 13.19 6.97 7.49
CA VAL A 262 13.07 7.41 8.87
C VAL A 262 11.99 8.49 8.94
N PRO A 263 10.71 8.11 9.13
CA PRO A 263 9.59 9.04 9.11
C PRO A 263 9.53 9.92 10.36
N HIS A 264 8.97 11.13 10.20
CA HIS A 264 8.83 12.11 11.29
C HIS A 264 7.39 12.58 11.50
N SER A 265 6.40 11.98 10.81
CA SER A 265 4.97 12.13 11.10
C SER A 265 4.39 10.85 11.68
N TYR A 266 3.12 10.82 12.02
CA TYR A 266 2.37 9.61 12.41
C TYR A 266 0.91 9.77 11.95
N PRO A 267 0.08 8.71 11.97
CA PRO A 267 -1.30 8.80 11.45
C PRO A 267 -2.15 9.93 12.03
N GLY A 268 -1.95 10.29 13.32
CA GLY A 268 -2.64 11.41 13.97
C GLY A 268 -2.21 12.79 13.48
N CYS A 269 -1.16 12.92 12.65
CA CYS A 269 -0.80 14.18 11.99
C CYS A 269 -1.78 14.56 10.86
N GLN A 270 -2.79 13.74 10.58
CA GLN A 270 -3.84 13.98 9.57
C GLN A 270 -3.30 14.21 8.16
N GLN A 271 -2.33 13.40 7.73
CA GLN A 271 -1.76 13.46 6.39
C GLN A 271 -2.86 13.44 5.31
N HIS A 272 -2.77 14.33 4.33
CA HIS A 272 -3.74 14.53 3.24
C HIS A 272 -5.16 14.94 3.72
N ALA A 273 -5.28 15.48 4.93
CA ALA A 273 -6.56 15.90 5.51
C ALA A 273 -6.50 17.36 6.02
N PRO A 274 -7.64 18.00 6.31
CA PRO A 274 -7.65 19.29 7.00
C PRO A 274 -6.91 19.22 8.34
N ASP A 275 -6.24 20.32 8.70
CA ASP A 275 -5.44 20.46 9.93
C ASP A 275 -4.21 19.54 10.00
N GLU A 276 -3.65 19.15 8.85
CA GLU A 276 -2.37 18.45 8.77
C GLU A 276 -1.28 19.23 9.54
N HIS A 277 -0.58 18.52 10.42
CA HIS A 277 0.39 19.16 11.33
C HIS A 277 1.54 18.23 11.70
N LEU A 278 2.65 18.84 12.14
CA LEU A 278 3.79 18.12 12.68
C LEU A 278 4.02 18.54 14.15
N PRO A 279 3.88 17.63 15.12
CA PRO A 279 4.19 17.93 16.53
C PRO A 279 5.66 18.33 16.73
N VAL A 280 5.88 19.44 17.44
CA VAL A 280 7.24 19.98 17.68
C VAL A 280 8.16 18.96 18.35
N ALA A 281 7.63 18.14 19.26
CA ALA A 281 8.40 17.09 19.93
C ALA A 281 8.95 16.06 18.92
N ILE A 282 8.12 15.63 17.95
CA ILE A 282 8.53 14.68 16.90
C ILE A 282 9.56 15.33 15.97
N ALA A 283 9.36 16.60 15.57
CA ALA A 283 10.30 17.31 14.75
C ALA A 283 11.70 17.42 15.42
N ARG A 284 11.75 17.76 16.72
CA ARG A 284 13.00 17.82 17.46
C ARG A 284 13.67 16.46 17.61
N GLU A 285 12.92 15.41 17.93
CA GLU A 285 13.43 14.04 18.00
C GLU A 285 13.96 13.59 16.64
N GLY A 286 13.24 13.89 15.54
CA GLY A 286 13.66 13.61 14.17
C GLY A 286 14.99 14.26 13.82
N LEU A 287 15.17 15.56 14.14
CA LEU A 287 16.45 16.25 13.93
C LEU A 287 17.57 15.59 14.73
N THR A 288 17.32 15.19 15.98
CA THR A 288 18.31 14.50 16.81
C THR A 288 18.68 13.15 16.23
N ALA A 289 17.69 12.36 15.80
CA ALA A 289 17.90 11.05 15.18
C ALA A 289 18.72 11.16 13.89
N MET A 290 18.35 12.07 12.98
CA MET A 290 19.05 12.24 11.70
C MET A 290 20.46 12.80 11.90
N ALA A 291 20.66 13.77 12.78
CA ALA A 291 22.00 14.29 13.09
C ALA A 291 22.91 13.20 13.67
N GLY A 292 22.39 12.38 14.58
CA GLY A 292 23.13 11.24 15.13
C GLY A 292 23.49 10.21 14.08
N LEU A 293 22.56 9.86 13.20
CA LEU A 293 22.76 8.89 12.14
C LEU A 293 23.85 9.36 11.14
N TYR A 294 23.79 10.61 10.68
CA TYR A 294 24.82 11.16 9.82
C TYR A 294 26.18 11.29 10.53
N TRP A 295 26.18 11.58 11.82
CA TRP A 295 27.42 11.59 12.60
C TRP A 295 28.06 10.20 12.67
N ASP A 296 27.28 9.17 13.02
CA ASP A 296 27.77 7.79 13.14
C ASP A 296 28.27 7.24 11.77
N ILE A 297 27.62 7.61 10.67
CA ILE A 297 28.11 7.31 9.32
C ILE A 297 29.48 8.01 9.06
N GLY A 298 29.57 9.28 9.40
CA GLY A 298 30.77 10.10 9.17
C GLY A 298 31.98 9.72 10.03
N THR A 299 31.76 9.10 11.19
CA THR A 299 32.84 8.61 12.10
C THR A 299 33.36 7.23 11.71
N GLY A 300 32.79 6.58 10.69
CA GLY A 300 33.27 5.31 10.16
C GLY A 300 32.69 4.08 10.86
N ASP A 301 31.63 4.24 11.64
CA ASP A 301 30.94 3.13 12.31
C ASP A 301 29.94 2.41 11.38
N ALA A 302 29.75 2.93 10.15
CA ALA A 302 28.84 2.37 9.16
C ALA A 302 29.33 0.98 8.66
N PRO A 303 28.40 0.07 8.31
CA PRO A 303 28.75 -1.21 7.72
C PRO A 303 29.60 -1.07 6.46
N ALA A 304 30.53 -1.99 6.27
CA ALA A 304 31.27 -2.07 5.01
C ALA A 304 30.34 -2.36 3.83
N LEU A 305 30.69 -1.84 2.67
CA LEU A 305 29.94 -1.95 1.43
C LEU A 305 30.05 -3.34 0.81
#